data_c63a73037f378601771a03b48a970720
#
_entry.id   c63a73037f378601771a03b48a970720
#
_cell.length_a   1.000
_cell.length_b   1.000
_cell.length_c   1.000
_cell.angle_alpha   90.00
_cell.angle_beta   90.00
_cell.angle_gamma   90.00
#
_symmetry.space_group_name_H-M   'P 1'
#
loop_
_entity.id
_entity.type
_entity.pdbx_description
1 polymer ?
#
loop_
_entity_poly.entity_id
_entity_poly.type
_entity_poly.pdbx_seq_one_letter_code
_entity_poly.pdbx_strand_id
1 'polypeptide(L)'
;MEIITGYTGKPHVTSEQDRDVNIGVVGEGSYVLRTGMQLAAEVSSNNEIKIRDGVLMHQGCTASIKKNTYDSLTITNGSQGMKRVDLIVARYEKNQDSGIESLDLKVIQGTPSESNPAAPQYTEGDIQAGDYVADMPLYQVIIEGLNITEVKEMFKVIGSNKDLSNKLAEISQKMTGK
;
A
#
# COMPACT_ATOMS: atom_id res chain seq x y z
N MET A 1 -5.51 15.91 -28.41
CA MET A 1 -4.79 14.65 -28.11
C MET A 1 -3.35 15.00 -27.82
N GLU A 2 -2.82 14.55 -26.69
CA GLU A 2 -1.45 14.82 -26.27
C GLU A 2 -0.66 13.52 -26.19
N ILE A 3 0.63 13.56 -26.53
CA ILE A 3 1.50 12.39 -26.38
C ILE A 3 1.98 12.29 -24.94
N ILE A 4 1.80 11.11 -24.31
CA ILE A 4 2.25 10.84 -22.93
C ILE A 4 3.65 10.22 -22.95
N THR A 5 3.89 9.26 -23.82
CA THR A 5 5.14 8.47 -23.88
C THR A 5 6.08 8.93 -25.00
N GLY A 6 6.44 10.19 -25.04
CA GLY A 6 7.34 10.73 -26.06
C GLY A 6 8.06 11.96 -25.55
N TYR A 7 9.24 12.27 -26.11
CA TYR A 7 9.98 13.46 -25.74
C TYR A 7 9.48 14.65 -26.57
N THR A 8 8.94 15.67 -25.94
CA THR A 8 8.42 16.89 -26.56
C THR A 8 9.33 18.11 -26.39
N GLY A 9 10.60 17.89 -25.97
CA GLY A 9 11.58 18.95 -25.71
C GLY A 9 11.56 19.51 -24.30
N LYS A 10 10.57 19.15 -23.48
CA LYS A 10 10.42 19.54 -22.07
C LYS A 10 9.59 18.50 -21.32
N PRO A 11 9.64 18.46 -19.97
CA PRO A 11 8.72 17.68 -19.17
C PRO A 11 7.26 18.08 -19.48
N HIS A 12 6.38 17.10 -19.72
CA HIS A 12 5.00 17.38 -20.17
C HIS A 12 3.95 16.41 -19.63
N VAL A 13 4.38 15.32 -18.99
CA VAL A 13 3.47 14.35 -18.38
C VAL A 13 3.00 14.88 -17.03
N THR A 14 1.69 14.87 -16.81
CA THR A 14 1.10 15.22 -15.51
C THR A 14 0.89 14.00 -14.63
N SER A 15 0.74 14.21 -13.33
CA SER A 15 0.42 13.12 -12.38
C SER A 15 -0.89 12.43 -12.73
N GLU A 16 -1.89 13.18 -13.20
CA GLU A 16 -3.19 12.65 -13.61
C GLU A 16 -3.05 11.73 -14.83
N GLN A 17 -2.29 12.15 -15.85
CA GLN A 17 -2.05 11.33 -17.06
C GLN A 17 -1.34 10.01 -16.71
N ASP A 18 -0.36 10.05 -15.79
CA ASP A 18 0.35 8.87 -15.36
C ASP A 18 -0.58 7.91 -14.57
N ARG A 19 -1.41 8.45 -13.68
CA ARG A 19 -2.43 7.68 -12.96
C ARG A 19 -3.44 7.02 -13.90
N ASP A 20 -3.93 7.73 -14.90
CA ASP A 20 -4.87 7.20 -15.90
C ASP A 20 -4.28 6.03 -16.68
N VAL A 21 -3.00 6.10 -17.07
CA VAL A 21 -2.30 4.98 -17.71
C VAL A 21 -2.19 3.78 -16.76
N ASN A 22 -1.81 4.02 -15.50
CA ASN A 22 -1.70 2.95 -14.51
C ASN A 22 -3.05 2.26 -14.25
N ILE A 23 -4.13 3.01 -14.11
CA ILE A 23 -5.49 2.48 -13.96
C ILE A 23 -5.90 1.70 -15.21
N GLY A 24 -5.63 2.21 -16.40
CA GLY A 24 -5.96 1.54 -17.65
C GLY A 24 -5.23 0.21 -17.85
N VAL A 25 -4.05 0.04 -17.26
CA VAL A 25 -3.23 -1.18 -17.37
C VAL A 25 -3.49 -2.17 -16.23
N VAL A 26 -3.59 -1.68 -15.00
CA VAL A 26 -3.69 -2.51 -13.78
C VAL A 26 -5.14 -2.69 -13.34
N GLY A 27 -5.98 -1.69 -13.53
CA GLY A 27 -7.34 -1.61 -13.01
C GLY A 27 -7.48 -0.57 -11.91
N GLU A 28 -8.70 -0.17 -11.64
CA GLU A 28 -9.03 0.70 -10.52
C GLU A 28 -8.75 0.03 -9.18
N GLY A 29 -8.53 0.84 -8.15
CA GLY A 29 -8.33 0.37 -6.77
C GLY A 29 -6.89 0.51 -6.29
N SER A 30 -6.58 -0.24 -5.25
CA SER A 30 -5.31 -0.15 -4.53
C SER A 30 -4.71 -1.54 -4.33
N TYR A 31 -3.48 -1.70 -4.77
CA TYR A 31 -2.84 -3.01 -4.86
C TYR A 31 -1.35 -2.92 -4.52
N VAL A 32 -0.79 -4.02 -4.03
CA VAL A 32 0.65 -4.25 -4.07
C VAL A 32 0.97 -5.03 -5.35
N LEU A 33 1.97 -4.58 -6.08
CA LEU A 33 2.37 -5.23 -7.33
C LEU A 33 3.30 -6.42 -7.02
N ARG A 34 3.31 -7.41 -7.90
CA ARG A 34 4.16 -8.60 -7.75
C ARG A 34 5.62 -8.31 -8.14
N THR A 35 6.27 -7.47 -7.34
CA THR A 35 7.68 -7.07 -7.50
C THR A 35 8.38 -7.04 -6.15
N GLY A 36 9.69 -7.29 -6.15
CA GLY A 36 10.49 -7.28 -4.93
C GLY A 36 9.97 -8.26 -3.88
N MET A 37 10.02 -7.87 -2.63
CA MET A 37 9.44 -8.62 -1.51
C MET A 37 7.97 -8.26 -1.23
N GLN A 38 7.31 -7.57 -2.16
CA GLN A 38 5.88 -7.26 -2.11
C GLN A 38 5.47 -6.52 -0.83
N LEU A 39 6.34 -5.62 -0.34
CA LEU A 39 6.16 -4.83 0.89
C LEU A 39 5.97 -5.69 2.15
N ALA A 40 6.56 -6.89 2.20
CA ALA A 40 6.46 -7.77 3.36
C ALA A 40 6.88 -7.07 4.65
N ALA A 41 6.09 -7.27 5.72
CA ALA A 41 6.39 -6.74 7.04
C ALA A 41 7.29 -7.70 7.82
N GLU A 42 8.27 -7.15 8.50
CA GLU A 42 9.21 -7.86 9.38
C GLU A 42 9.26 -7.16 10.74
N VAL A 43 8.87 -7.87 11.79
CA VAL A 43 8.96 -7.36 13.16
C VAL A 43 10.41 -7.42 13.61
N SER A 44 11.07 -6.27 13.71
CA SER A 44 12.45 -6.15 14.19
C SER A 44 12.55 -6.14 15.72
N SER A 45 11.56 -5.52 16.37
CA SER A 45 11.45 -5.44 17.82
C SER A 45 10.00 -5.12 18.21
N ASN A 46 9.72 -5.01 19.51
CA ASN A 46 8.37 -4.64 20.00
C ASN A 46 7.96 -3.20 19.66
N ASN A 47 8.86 -2.40 19.12
CA ASN A 47 8.61 -1.01 18.73
C ASN A 47 9.11 -0.67 17.33
N GLU A 48 9.47 -1.66 16.53
CA GLU A 48 9.94 -1.45 15.15
C GLU A 48 9.43 -2.54 14.21
N ILE A 49 8.83 -2.11 13.11
CA ILE A 49 8.47 -2.96 11.97
C ILE A 49 9.19 -2.41 10.74
N LYS A 50 9.84 -3.30 10.00
CA LYS A 50 10.43 -3.02 8.69
C LYS A 50 9.48 -3.45 7.59
N ILE A 51 9.24 -2.57 6.63
CA ILE A 51 8.52 -2.89 5.41
C ILE A 51 9.55 -3.08 4.30
N ARG A 52 9.59 -4.28 3.74
CA ARG A 52 10.57 -4.66 2.72
C ARG A 52 10.25 -4.03 1.36
N ASP A 53 11.21 -4.15 0.44
CA ASP A 53 11.09 -3.61 -0.91
C ASP A 53 9.87 -4.13 -1.68
N GLY A 54 9.36 -3.28 -2.54
CA GLY A 54 8.20 -3.57 -3.38
C GLY A 54 7.62 -2.29 -3.98
N VAL A 55 6.56 -2.46 -4.74
CA VAL A 55 5.81 -1.38 -5.38
C VAL A 55 4.34 -1.51 -5.02
N LEU A 56 3.71 -0.42 -4.65
CA LEU A 56 2.25 -0.33 -4.53
C LEU A 56 1.67 0.63 -5.55
N MET A 57 0.39 0.43 -5.84
CA MET A 57 -0.45 1.37 -6.57
C MET A 57 -1.67 1.68 -5.72
N HIS A 58 -1.88 2.95 -5.43
CA HIS A 58 -3.04 3.46 -4.71
C HIS A 58 -3.84 4.38 -5.64
N GLN A 59 -4.95 3.88 -6.18
CA GLN A 59 -5.80 4.60 -7.14
C GLN A 59 -5.01 5.20 -8.32
N GLY A 60 -4.10 4.41 -8.90
CA GLY A 60 -3.21 4.82 -9.99
C GLY A 60 -1.92 5.52 -9.56
N CYS A 61 -1.87 6.09 -8.36
CA CYS A 61 -0.64 6.68 -7.81
C CYS A 61 0.31 5.57 -7.34
N THR A 62 1.56 5.57 -7.79
CA THR A 62 2.53 4.52 -7.47
C THR A 62 3.64 5.02 -6.57
N ALA A 63 4.06 4.17 -5.63
CA ALA A 63 5.24 4.39 -4.80
C ALA A 63 6.01 3.09 -4.60
N SER A 64 7.30 3.20 -4.30
CA SER A 64 8.17 2.04 -4.13
C SER A 64 9.15 2.21 -2.98
N ILE A 65 9.43 1.09 -2.31
CA ILE A 65 10.63 0.93 -1.50
C ILE A 65 11.70 0.31 -2.40
N LYS A 66 12.87 0.92 -2.43
CA LYS A 66 13.97 0.53 -3.31
C LYS A 66 14.37 -0.93 -3.09
N LYS A 67 14.64 -1.63 -4.19
CA LYS A 67 15.06 -3.05 -4.18
C LYS A 67 16.21 -3.31 -3.21
N ASN A 68 16.08 -4.39 -2.44
CA ASN A 68 17.01 -4.83 -1.40
C ASN A 68 17.18 -3.83 -0.24
N THR A 69 16.22 -2.93 -0.04
CA THR A 69 16.15 -2.04 1.12
C THR A 69 14.86 -2.26 1.91
N TYR A 70 14.62 -1.44 2.91
CA TYR A 70 13.39 -1.41 3.70
C TYR A 70 13.16 -0.03 4.28
N ASP A 71 11.92 0.26 4.63
CA ASP A 71 11.55 1.40 5.44
C ASP A 71 11.24 0.93 6.86
N SER A 72 11.80 1.61 7.87
CA SER A 72 11.53 1.34 9.28
C SER A 72 10.40 2.19 9.80
N LEU A 73 9.45 1.56 10.47
CA LEU A 73 8.33 2.21 11.15
C LEU A 73 8.43 2.00 12.65
N THR A 74 8.33 3.09 13.40
CA THR A 74 8.27 3.05 14.85
C THR A 74 6.85 2.75 15.31
N ILE A 75 6.69 1.72 16.12
CA ILE A 75 5.44 1.36 16.81
C ILE A 75 5.58 1.82 18.25
N THR A 76 4.65 2.63 18.72
CA THR A 76 4.62 3.02 20.15
C THR A 76 4.49 1.78 21.03
N ASN A 77 5.30 1.66 22.05
CA ASN A 77 5.23 0.53 22.97
C ASN A 77 3.83 0.35 23.55
N GLY A 78 3.43 -0.88 23.73
CA GLY A 78 2.20 -1.22 24.43
C GLY A 78 2.29 -0.96 25.94
N SER A 79 1.22 -1.25 26.66
CA SER A 79 1.13 -1.11 28.11
C SER A 79 0.69 -2.44 28.71
N GLN A 80 1.29 -2.80 29.85
CA GLN A 80 0.95 -4.05 30.54
C GLN A 80 -0.54 -4.13 30.86
N GLY A 81 -1.17 -5.26 30.58
CA GLY A 81 -2.59 -5.50 30.80
C GLY A 81 -3.52 -4.85 29.75
N MET A 82 -2.97 -4.15 28.77
CA MET A 82 -3.74 -3.50 27.71
C MET A 82 -3.50 -4.17 26.36
N LYS A 83 -4.48 -4.08 25.48
CA LYS A 83 -4.40 -4.49 24.08
C LYS A 83 -4.61 -3.28 23.19
N ARG A 84 -4.00 -3.28 22.01
CA ARG A 84 -4.16 -2.21 21.02
C ARG A 84 -4.01 -2.77 19.60
N VAL A 85 -4.71 -2.18 18.65
CA VAL A 85 -4.52 -2.41 17.21
C VAL A 85 -4.07 -1.11 16.57
N ASP A 86 -2.88 -1.10 15.98
CA ASP A 86 -2.40 0.01 15.15
C ASP A 86 -2.59 -0.33 13.68
N LEU A 87 -2.65 0.67 12.81
CA LEU A 87 -2.66 0.49 11.36
C LEU A 87 -1.37 1.03 10.76
N ILE A 88 -0.78 0.28 9.83
CA ILE A 88 0.19 0.78 8.87
C ILE A 88 -0.56 1.05 7.57
N VAL A 89 -0.48 2.29 7.08
CA VAL A 89 -1.11 2.73 5.84
C VAL A 89 -0.09 3.33 4.89
N ALA A 90 -0.33 3.22 3.59
CA ALA A 90 0.30 4.10 2.62
C ALA A 90 -0.63 5.31 2.47
N ARG A 91 -0.16 6.47 2.87
CA ARG A 91 -0.92 7.72 2.84
C ARG A 91 -0.52 8.57 1.67
N TYR A 92 -1.48 8.81 0.78
CA TYR A 92 -1.39 9.87 -0.20
C TYR A 92 -1.74 11.20 0.46
N GLU A 93 -0.91 12.21 0.24
CA GLU A 93 -1.16 13.58 0.67
C GLU A 93 -0.85 14.54 -0.48
N LYS A 94 -1.72 15.53 -0.69
CA LYS A 94 -1.50 16.64 -1.61
C LYS A 94 -1.57 17.95 -0.83
N ASN A 95 -0.48 18.71 -0.87
CA ASN A 95 -0.46 20.02 -0.24
C ASN A 95 -1.35 21.00 -1.01
N GLN A 96 -2.28 21.66 -0.32
CA GLN A 96 -3.28 22.53 -0.95
C GLN A 96 -2.68 23.78 -1.58
N ASP A 97 -1.60 24.30 -0.99
CA ASP A 97 -0.99 25.56 -1.45
C ASP A 97 0.01 25.32 -2.60
N SER A 98 0.87 24.30 -2.46
CA SER A 98 1.94 24.02 -3.43
C SER A 98 1.55 23.01 -4.51
N GLY A 99 0.49 22.21 -4.28
CA GLY A 99 0.12 21.09 -5.14
C GLY A 99 1.09 19.92 -5.11
N ILE A 100 2.09 19.93 -4.21
CA ILE A 100 3.07 18.83 -4.07
C ILE A 100 2.36 17.62 -3.51
N GLU A 101 2.58 16.47 -4.16
CA GLU A 101 2.01 15.19 -3.79
C GLU A 101 3.07 14.29 -3.14
N SER A 102 2.65 13.47 -2.18
CA SER A 102 3.47 12.40 -1.59
C SER A 102 2.63 11.14 -1.39
N LEU A 103 3.31 10.00 -1.28
CA LEU A 103 2.72 8.71 -0.93
C LEU A 103 3.71 7.98 -0.05
N ASP A 104 3.47 8.04 1.27
CA ASP A 104 4.39 7.61 2.30
C ASP A 104 3.77 6.63 3.27
N LEU A 105 4.59 5.79 3.91
CA LEU A 105 4.14 4.93 4.99
C LEU A 105 3.86 5.74 6.26
N LYS A 106 2.71 5.48 6.89
CA LYS A 106 2.32 6.09 8.17
C LYS A 106 1.80 5.01 9.13
N VAL A 107 2.01 5.26 10.42
CA VAL A 107 1.40 4.46 11.50
C VAL A 107 0.28 5.27 12.12
N ILE A 108 -0.94 4.71 12.11
CA ILE A 108 -2.08 5.25 12.83
C ILE A 108 -2.23 4.44 14.12
N GLN A 109 -1.94 5.07 15.24
CA GLN A 109 -2.02 4.42 16.54
C GLN A 109 -3.46 4.26 16.98
N GLY A 110 -3.83 3.06 17.41
CA GLY A 110 -5.13 2.77 17.99
C GLY A 110 -5.26 3.17 19.45
N THR A 111 -6.45 3.01 19.99
CA THR A 111 -6.73 3.28 21.41
C THR A 111 -6.51 2.01 22.23
N PRO A 112 -5.70 2.05 23.30
CA PRO A 112 -5.55 0.91 24.22
C PRO A 112 -6.87 0.54 24.90
N SER A 113 -7.10 -0.77 25.07
CA SER A 113 -8.27 -1.33 25.75
C SER A 113 -7.86 -2.56 26.55
N GLU A 114 -8.52 -2.85 27.65
CA GLU A 114 -8.30 -4.07 28.44
C GLU A 114 -8.80 -5.33 27.72
N SER A 115 -9.79 -5.16 26.82
CA SER A 115 -10.36 -6.25 26.01
C SER A 115 -10.49 -5.78 24.57
N ASN A 116 -10.93 -6.47 23.65
CA ASN A 116 -11.33 -6.19 22.24
C ASN A 116 -11.01 -4.77 21.71
N PRO A 117 -9.75 -4.39 21.47
CA PRO A 117 -9.42 -3.10 20.88
C PRO A 117 -9.93 -3.03 19.44
N ALA A 118 -10.50 -1.88 19.06
CA ALA A 118 -10.87 -1.63 17.66
C ALA A 118 -9.65 -1.11 16.89
N ALA A 119 -9.58 -1.45 15.60
CA ALA A 119 -8.65 -0.81 14.70
C ALA A 119 -8.99 0.68 14.57
N PRO A 120 -8.00 1.58 14.48
CA PRO A 120 -8.25 3.00 14.30
C PRO A 120 -8.89 3.27 12.93
N GLN A 121 -9.61 4.39 12.83
CA GLN A 121 -10.12 4.87 11.55
C GLN A 121 -8.97 5.40 10.69
N TYR A 122 -9.13 5.30 9.39
CA TYR A 122 -8.22 5.87 8.39
C TYR A 122 -9.02 6.71 7.39
N THR A 123 -8.35 7.53 6.58
CA THR A 123 -9.03 8.43 5.65
C THR A 123 -9.32 7.72 4.33
N GLU A 124 -10.59 7.43 4.08
CA GLU A 124 -11.06 6.95 2.78
C GLU A 124 -11.22 8.14 1.82
N GLY A 125 -10.17 8.45 1.08
CA GLY A 125 -10.17 9.53 0.09
C GLY A 125 -10.22 9.00 -1.34
N ASP A 126 -10.64 9.86 -2.27
CA ASP A 126 -10.64 9.61 -3.71
C ASP A 126 -9.64 10.53 -4.39
N ILE A 127 -8.46 9.97 -4.74
CA ILE A 127 -7.38 10.70 -5.42
C ILE A 127 -7.85 11.19 -6.79
N GLN A 128 -8.68 10.42 -7.48
CA GLN A 128 -9.18 10.76 -8.81
C GLN A 128 -10.22 11.89 -8.76
N ALA A 129 -10.98 11.99 -7.66
CA ALA A 129 -11.89 13.10 -7.40
C ALA A 129 -11.17 14.37 -6.92
N GLY A 130 -9.88 14.27 -6.57
CA GLY A 130 -9.05 15.38 -6.14
C GLY A 130 -8.95 15.57 -4.63
N ASP A 131 -9.28 14.54 -3.86
CA ASP A 131 -9.11 14.58 -2.40
C ASP A 131 -7.63 14.77 -2.02
N TYR A 132 -7.41 15.54 -0.96
CA TYR A 132 -6.05 15.87 -0.51
C TYR A 132 -5.38 14.80 0.33
N VAL A 133 -6.15 13.87 0.89
CA VAL A 133 -5.64 12.75 1.70
C VAL A 133 -6.42 11.50 1.35
N ALA A 134 -5.69 10.41 1.10
CA ALA A 134 -6.26 9.08 0.94
C ALA A 134 -5.32 8.02 1.51
N ASP A 135 -5.85 7.13 2.33
CA ASP A 135 -5.10 6.04 2.96
C ASP A 135 -5.38 4.70 2.29
N MET A 136 -4.32 3.96 2.02
CA MET A 136 -4.38 2.54 1.67
C MET A 136 -3.92 1.70 2.86
N PRO A 137 -4.80 0.98 3.57
CA PRO A 137 -4.40 0.11 4.66
C PRO A 137 -3.50 -1.02 4.16
N LEU A 138 -2.35 -1.19 4.81
CA LEU A 138 -1.39 -2.26 4.50
C LEU A 138 -1.38 -3.35 5.56
N TYR A 139 -1.29 -2.98 6.84
CA TYR A 139 -1.20 -3.93 7.94
C TYR A 139 -1.97 -3.48 9.18
N GLN A 140 -2.59 -4.44 9.85
CA GLN A 140 -2.98 -4.29 11.26
C GLN A 140 -1.84 -4.83 12.13
N VAL A 141 -1.43 -4.06 13.13
CA VAL A 141 -0.42 -4.44 14.12
C VAL A 141 -1.14 -4.69 15.43
N ILE A 142 -1.18 -5.93 15.87
CA ILE A 142 -1.86 -6.35 17.09
C ILE A 142 -0.84 -6.38 18.21
N ILE A 143 -1.12 -5.62 19.27
CA ILE A 143 -0.24 -5.44 20.42
C ILE A 143 -0.97 -5.92 21.67
N GLU A 144 -0.35 -6.82 22.40
CA GLU A 144 -0.83 -7.32 23.70
C GLU A 144 0.25 -7.11 24.76
N GLY A 145 -0.09 -6.36 25.81
CA GLY A 145 0.88 -5.93 26.80
C GLY A 145 1.99 -5.12 26.14
N LEU A 146 3.23 -5.56 26.26
CA LEU A 146 4.41 -4.91 25.70
C LEU A 146 4.83 -5.47 24.33
N ASN A 147 4.13 -6.48 23.80
CA ASN A 147 4.58 -7.22 22.63
C ASN A 147 3.69 -7.01 21.42
N ILE A 148 4.31 -6.94 20.23
CA ILE A 148 3.62 -7.14 18.97
C ILE A 148 3.38 -8.65 18.83
N THR A 149 2.11 -9.07 18.79
CA THR A 149 1.73 -10.48 18.72
C THR A 149 1.37 -10.94 17.31
N GLU A 150 0.89 -10.02 16.47
CA GLU A 150 0.54 -10.33 15.09
C GLU A 150 0.68 -9.08 14.21
N VAL A 151 1.09 -9.28 12.97
CA VAL A 151 1.04 -8.27 11.89
C VAL A 151 0.23 -8.86 10.75
N LYS A 152 -1.00 -8.39 10.58
CA LYS A 152 -1.96 -8.94 9.64
C LYS A 152 -2.02 -8.11 8.36
N GLU A 153 -1.75 -8.76 7.21
CA GLU A 153 -1.85 -8.14 5.89
C GLU A 153 -3.30 -7.78 5.52
N MET A 154 -3.50 -6.59 4.94
CA MET A 154 -4.81 -6.07 4.54
C MET A 154 -4.93 -5.80 3.03
N PHE A 155 -3.85 -5.85 2.28
CA PHE A 155 -3.84 -5.55 0.85
C PHE A 155 -3.96 -6.81 -0.02
N LYS A 156 -4.17 -6.61 -1.30
CA LYS A 156 -4.06 -7.66 -2.32
C LYS A 156 -2.81 -7.46 -3.14
N VAL A 157 -2.08 -8.55 -3.37
CA VAL A 157 -1.03 -8.59 -4.39
C VAL A 157 -1.67 -8.92 -5.73
N ILE A 158 -1.56 -8.00 -6.70
CA ILE A 158 -2.11 -8.22 -8.03
C ILE A 158 -1.08 -8.95 -8.91
N GLY A 159 -1.54 -9.96 -9.65
CA GLY A 159 -0.71 -10.66 -10.62
C GLY A 159 -0.39 -9.80 -11.84
N SER A 160 0.75 -10.07 -12.46
CA SER A 160 1.09 -9.46 -13.74
C SER A 160 0.21 -10.02 -14.88
N ASN A 161 0.18 -9.32 -16.02
CA ASN A 161 -0.45 -9.82 -17.24
C ASN A 161 0.12 -11.19 -17.65
N LYS A 162 1.41 -11.46 -17.37
CA LYS A 162 2.02 -12.77 -17.59
C LYS A 162 1.42 -13.84 -16.70
N ASP A 163 1.16 -13.54 -15.41
CA ASP A 163 0.51 -14.48 -14.49
C ASP A 163 -0.92 -14.80 -14.94
N LEU A 164 -1.67 -13.78 -15.38
CA LEU A 164 -3.02 -13.97 -15.92
C LEU A 164 -3.01 -14.83 -17.18
N SER A 165 -2.10 -14.58 -18.12
CA SER A 165 -1.92 -15.37 -19.33
C SER A 165 -1.60 -16.84 -19.01
N ASN A 166 -0.73 -17.09 -18.04
CA ASN A 166 -0.40 -18.44 -17.61
C ASN A 166 -1.61 -19.16 -17.00
N LYS A 167 -2.36 -18.47 -16.11
CA LYS A 167 -3.58 -19.03 -15.51
C LYS A 167 -4.66 -19.35 -16.54
N LEU A 168 -4.84 -18.50 -17.54
CA LEU A 168 -5.77 -18.76 -18.64
C LEU A 168 -5.36 -19.99 -19.45
N ALA A 169 -4.08 -20.15 -19.74
CA ALA A 169 -3.56 -21.34 -20.44
C ALA A 169 -3.79 -22.63 -19.63
N GLU A 170 -3.54 -22.61 -18.32
CA GLU A 170 -3.80 -23.75 -17.42
C GLU A 170 -5.27 -24.13 -17.38
N ILE A 171 -6.17 -23.15 -17.29
CA ILE A 171 -7.62 -23.37 -17.29
C ILE A 171 -8.06 -23.99 -18.64
N SER A 172 -7.56 -23.44 -19.76
CA SER A 172 -7.84 -23.96 -21.10
C SER A 172 -7.41 -25.42 -21.24
N GLN A 173 -6.21 -25.77 -20.76
CA GLN A 173 -5.72 -27.16 -20.77
C GLN A 173 -6.60 -28.12 -19.95
N LYS A 174 -7.04 -27.67 -18.75
CA LYS A 174 -7.95 -28.47 -17.91
C LYS A 174 -9.32 -28.68 -18.53
N MET A 175 -9.81 -27.73 -19.31
CA MET A 175 -11.10 -27.84 -20.02
C MET A 175 -11.03 -28.73 -21.27
N THR A 176 -9.87 -28.77 -21.95
CA THR A 176 -9.67 -29.55 -23.17
C THR A 176 -9.09 -30.94 -22.92
N GLY A 177 -8.55 -31.18 -21.73
CA GLY A 177 -7.92 -32.44 -21.33
C GLY A 177 -8.90 -33.46 -20.76
N LYS A 178 -10.02 -33.72 -21.46
CA LYS A 178 -10.87 -34.89 -21.25
C LYS A 178 -10.54 -36.00 -22.22
#